data_10c3e2bfeb930fc90f2fd350dfa2b50e
#
_entry.id   10c3e2bfeb930fc90f2fd350dfa2b50e
#
_cell.length_a   1.000
_cell.length_b   1.000
_cell.length_c   1.000
_cell.angle_alpha   90.00
_cell.angle_beta   90.00
_cell.angle_gamma   90.00
#
_symmetry.space_group_name_H-M   'P 1'
#
loop_
_entity.id
_entity.type
_entity.pdbx_description
1 polymer ?
#
loop_
_entity_poly.entity_id
_entity_poly.type
_entity_poly.pdbx_seq_one_letter_code
_entity_poly.pdbx_strand_id
1 'polypeptide(L)'
;MFQVEKRDGTIAEFQMKKITDAIGKAFGAKDMQFSDDMLQMLALRVTADFQSKIKDGKISVEAIQDSVENVLIQCGYAEVAKAYILYRKQREKIRNMKSTIVDYKEIVDSYVKVEDWRVKENSTVTYSVGGLILSNSGAITANYWLSEIYDDEIAEAHRNADIHIHDLSMLTGYCAGWSLKQLIKEGLGGITGKITSAPARHLSVLCNQMV
;
A
#
# COMPACT_ATOMS: atom_id res chain seq x y z
N MET A 1 15.52 29.20 7.51
CA MET A 1 14.82 28.19 8.35
C MET A 1 14.11 27.29 7.35
N PHE A 2 14.28 25.99 7.37
CA PHE A 2 13.63 25.06 6.43
C PHE A 2 12.34 24.49 7.03
N GLN A 3 11.47 24.02 6.18
CA GLN A 3 10.16 23.48 6.53
C GLN A 3 10.13 21.98 6.27
N VAL A 4 9.27 21.28 7.01
CA VAL A 4 9.05 19.83 6.86
C VAL A 4 7.72 19.59 6.16
N GLU A 5 7.77 18.93 5.04
CA GLU A 5 6.60 18.44 4.34
C GLU A 5 6.18 17.09 4.94
N LYS A 6 4.97 17.05 5.48
CA LYS A 6 4.37 15.82 6.00
C LYS A 6 3.78 14.98 4.86
N ARG A 7 3.46 13.71 5.18
CA ARG A 7 2.87 12.76 4.23
C ARG A 7 1.53 13.17 3.65
N ASP A 8 0.77 13.98 4.39
CA ASP A 8 -0.51 14.54 3.96
C ASP A 8 -0.37 15.85 3.14
N GLY A 9 0.86 16.18 2.71
CA GLY A 9 1.17 17.42 2.00
C GLY A 9 1.19 18.68 2.88
N THR A 10 0.86 18.58 4.16
CA THR A 10 0.91 19.74 5.05
C THR A 10 2.34 20.12 5.42
N ILE A 11 2.59 21.44 5.50
CA ILE A 11 3.90 21.98 5.82
C ILE A 11 3.95 22.37 7.30
N ALA A 12 5.02 22.01 7.97
CA ALA A 12 5.26 22.33 9.37
C ALA A 12 6.67 22.86 9.59
N GLU A 13 6.89 23.59 10.67
CA GLU A 13 8.23 24.01 11.08
C GLU A 13 9.05 22.80 11.57
N PHE A 14 10.33 22.83 11.22
CA PHE A 14 11.28 21.84 11.73
C PHE A 14 11.50 21.99 13.24
N GLN A 15 11.43 20.88 13.96
CA GLN A 15 11.66 20.82 15.40
C GLN A 15 12.61 19.67 15.71
N MET A 16 13.86 20.00 16.09
CA MET A 16 14.87 19.01 16.46
C MET A 16 14.41 18.09 17.60
N LYS A 17 13.60 18.63 18.52
CA LYS A 17 13.03 17.87 19.63
C LYS A 17 12.26 16.62 19.18
N LYS A 18 11.59 16.68 18.03
CA LYS A 18 10.88 15.49 17.50
C LYS A 18 11.83 14.35 17.12
N ILE A 19 13.05 14.70 16.68
CA ILE A 19 14.09 13.71 16.38
C ILE A 19 14.64 13.12 17.67
N THR A 20 15.00 13.94 18.66
CA THR A 20 15.50 13.46 19.96
C THR A 20 14.46 12.56 20.65
N ASP A 21 13.20 12.96 20.68
CA ASP A 21 12.12 12.18 21.28
C ASP A 21 11.92 10.82 20.56
N ALA A 22 12.03 10.81 19.24
CA ALA A 22 11.88 9.58 18.44
C ALA A 22 13.06 8.61 18.66
N ILE A 23 14.29 9.12 18.69
CA ILE A 23 15.49 8.34 18.97
C ILE A 23 15.43 7.82 20.42
N GLY A 24 15.09 8.65 21.40
CA GLY A 24 14.96 8.24 22.80
C GLY A 24 13.96 7.10 23.01
N LYS A 25 12.82 7.15 22.33
CA LYS A 25 11.84 6.05 22.33
C LYS A 25 12.41 4.75 21.74
N ALA A 26 13.24 4.84 20.69
CA ALA A 26 13.86 3.66 20.10
C ALA A 26 14.92 3.04 21.04
N PHE A 27 15.70 3.85 21.76
CA PHE A 27 16.60 3.38 22.81
C PHE A 27 15.84 2.72 23.96
N GLY A 28 14.77 3.36 24.45
CA GLY A 28 13.92 2.80 25.50
C GLY A 28 13.25 1.47 25.11
N ALA A 29 12.90 1.29 23.83
CA ALA A 29 12.33 0.03 23.32
C ALA A 29 13.35 -1.13 23.31
N LYS A 30 14.62 -0.86 23.52
CA LYS A 30 15.73 -1.83 23.63
C LYS A 30 16.35 -1.88 25.01
N ASP A 31 15.75 -1.22 26.00
CA ASP A 31 16.26 -1.10 27.37
C ASP A 31 17.72 -0.61 27.42
N MET A 32 18.13 0.17 26.40
CA MET A 32 19.46 0.75 26.34
C MET A 32 19.47 2.12 27.05
N GLN A 33 20.46 2.32 27.90
CA GLN A 33 20.67 3.61 28.57
C GLN A 33 21.12 4.67 27.57
N PHE A 34 20.62 5.88 27.75
CA PHE A 34 21.01 7.07 26.98
C PHE A 34 20.99 8.31 27.88
N SER A 35 21.75 9.32 27.47
CA SER A 35 21.71 10.65 28.07
C SER A 35 21.08 11.65 27.10
N ASP A 36 20.57 12.75 27.63
CA ASP A 36 20.03 13.83 26.81
C ASP A 36 21.09 14.41 25.87
N ASP A 37 22.35 14.55 26.32
CA ASP A 37 23.43 15.02 25.48
C ASP A 37 23.73 14.09 24.31
N MET A 38 23.66 12.78 24.52
CA MET A 38 23.81 11.77 23.45
C MET A 38 22.69 11.89 22.42
N LEU A 39 21.45 12.04 22.86
CA LEU A 39 20.32 12.23 21.98
C LEU A 39 20.42 13.52 21.16
N GLN A 40 20.86 14.61 21.78
CA GLN A 40 21.08 15.86 21.09
C GLN A 40 22.19 15.75 20.05
N MET A 41 23.31 15.10 20.40
CA MET A 41 24.41 14.86 19.46
C MET A 41 23.95 14.02 18.25
N LEU A 42 23.17 12.96 18.47
CA LEU A 42 22.62 12.15 17.39
C LEU A 42 21.65 12.97 16.53
N ALA A 43 20.79 13.79 17.12
CA ALA A 43 19.88 14.65 16.38
C ALA A 43 20.61 15.71 15.54
N LEU A 44 21.72 16.26 16.03
CA LEU A 44 22.57 17.16 15.26
C LEU A 44 23.20 16.44 14.05
N ARG A 45 23.70 15.20 14.24
CA ARG A 45 24.24 14.39 13.14
C ARG A 45 23.17 14.08 12.10
N VAL A 46 21.96 13.74 12.53
CA VAL A 46 20.82 13.55 11.62
C VAL A 46 20.53 14.81 10.82
N THR A 47 20.55 15.97 11.49
CA THR A 47 20.33 17.26 10.82
C THR A 47 21.41 17.55 9.79
N ALA A 48 22.65 17.23 10.07
CA ALA A 48 23.77 17.36 9.13
C ALA A 48 23.64 16.38 7.94
N ASP A 49 23.20 15.13 8.17
CA ASP A 49 23.02 14.12 7.12
C ASP A 49 21.96 14.52 6.10
N PHE A 50 20.83 15.05 6.55
CA PHE A 50 19.77 15.42 5.60
C PHE A 50 19.91 16.84 5.03
N GLN A 51 20.88 17.63 5.46
CA GLN A 51 21.03 19.03 4.99
C GLN A 51 21.16 19.12 3.46
N SER A 52 21.87 18.18 2.85
CA SER A 52 22.00 18.09 1.39
C SER A 52 20.70 17.66 0.65
N LYS A 53 19.75 17.13 1.38
CA LYS A 53 18.45 16.64 0.83
C LYS A 53 17.38 17.73 0.84
N ILE A 54 17.66 18.90 1.42
CA ILE A 54 16.73 20.04 1.45
C ILE A 54 16.64 20.63 0.05
N LYS A 55 15.44 20.69 -0.52
CA LYS A 55 15.12 21.30 -1.81
C LYS A 55 14.13 22.44 -1.61
N ASP A 56 14.40 23.60 -2.19
CA ASP A 56 13.54 24.79 -2.10
C ASP A 56 13.13 25.16 -0.66
N GLY A 57 14.03 24.94 0.31
CA GLY A 57 13.76 25.20 1.72
C GLY A 57 12.82 24.19 2.39
N LYS A 58 12.55 23.05 1.75
CA LYS A 58 11.66 21.98 2.25
C LYS A 58 12.37 20.64 2.28
N ILE A 59 11.93 19.79 3.19
CA ILE A 59 12.37 18.39 3.30
C ILE A 59 11.19 17.52 3.68
N SER A 60 11.07 16.32 3.09
CA SER A 60 10.04 15.37 3.47
C SER A 60 10.32 14.71 4.81
N VAL A 61 9.26 14.33 5.50
CA VAL A 61 9.38 13.59 6.78
C VAL A 61 10.08 12.25 6.58
N GLU A 62 9.91 11.62 5.42
CA GLU A 62 10.58 10.39 5.04
C GLU A 62 12.09 10.56 4.97
N ALA A 63 12.55 11.60 4.27
CA ALA A 63 14.00 11.87 4.14
C ALA A 63 14.66 12.11 5.50
N ILE A 64 13.95 12.75 6.44
CA ILE A 64 14.43 12.91 7.83
C ILE A 64 14.50 11.55 8.52
N GLN A 65 13.48 10.70 8.38
CA GLN A 65 13.43 9.38 9.00
C GLN A 65 14.54 8.46 8.48
N ASP A 66 14.79 8.47 7.17
CA ASP A 66 15.87 7.71 6.54
C ASP A 66 17.25 8.18 7.06
N SER A 67 17.40 9.48 7.28
CA SER A 67 18.63 10.02 7.89
C SER A 67 18.77 9.59 9.35
N VAL A 68 17.69 9.47 10.13
CA VAL A 68 17.73 8.91 11.49
C VAL A 68 18.24 7.46 11.46
N GLU A 69 17.69 6.64 10.56
CA GLU A 69 18.08 5.24 10.42
C GLU A 69 19.57 5.12 10.06
N ASN A 70 20.01 5.87 9.04
CA ASN A 70 21.41 5.88 8.60
C ASN A 70 22.39 6.29 9.72
N VAL A 71 22.08 7.38 10.43
CA VAL A 71 22.95 7.87 11.50
C VAL A 71 23.01 6.90 12.67
N LEU A 72 21.91 6.27 13.06
CA LEU A 72 21.90 5.25 14.10
C LEU A 72 22.77 4.05 13.71
N ILE A 73 22.71 3.58 12.46
CA ILE A 73 23.55 2.50 11.96
C ILE A 73 25.03 2.92 11.95
N GLN A 74 25.35 4.08 11.41
CA GLN A 74 26.73 4.60 11.34
C GLN A 74 27.36 4.83 12.71
N CYS A 75 26.56 5.18 13.71
CA CYS A 75 27.02 5.35 15.09
C CYS A 75 27.13 4.02 15.87
N GLY A 76 26.85 2.87 15.23
CA GLY A 76 26.97 1.55 15.85
C GLY A 76 25.72 1.11 16.62
N TYR A 77 24.61 1.85 16.56
CA TYR A 77 23.35 1.53 17.23
C TYR A 77 22.39 0.73 16.35
N ALA A 78 22.88 -0.33 15.72
CA ALA A 78 22.12 -1.13 14.75
C ALA A 78 20.83 -1.70 15.34
N GLU A 79 20.83 -2.16 16.59
CA GLU A 79 19.62 -2.69 17.24
C GLU A 79 18.59 -1.59 17.54
N VAL A 80 19.03 -0.38 17.85
CA VAL A 80 18.15 0.78 18.03
C VAL A 80 17.57 1.22 16.68
N ALA A 81 18.39 1.24 15.63
CA ALA A 81 17.92 1.51 14.27
C ALA A 81 16.84 0.51 13.84
N LYS A 82 17.05 -0.78 14.11
CA LYS A 82 16.05 -1.82 13.84
C LYS A 82 14.75 -1.60 14.60
N ALA A 83 14.81 -1.22 15.88
CA ALA A 83 13.63 -0.87 16.67
C ALA A 83 12.89 0.34 16.07
N TYR A 84 13.64 1.35 15.63
CA TYR A 84 13.11 2.55 15.00
C TYR A 84 12.37 2.22 13.68
N ILE A 85 12.98 1.41 12.81
CA ILE A 85 12.39 0.96 11.54
C ILE A 85 11.09 0.16 11.79
N LEU A 86 11.10 -0.77 12.74
CA LEU A 86 9.91 -1.56 13.08
C LEU A 86 8.79 -0.68 13.62
N TYR A 87 9.11 0.28 14.48
CA TYR A 87 8.14 1.24 14.98
C TYR A 87 7.55 2.11 13.85
N ARG A 88 8.39 2.58 12.92
CA ARG A 88 7.98 3.34 11.73
C ARG A 88 6.97 2.54 10.90
N LYS A 89 7.28 1.28 10.57
CA LYS A 89 6.39 0.36 9.83
C LYS A 89 5.08 0.10 10.59
N GLN A 90 5.14 -0.13 11.88
CA GLN A 90 3.93 -0.33 12.69
C GLN A 90 3.01 0.91 12.69
N ARG A 91 3.60 2.10 12.80
CA ARG A 91 2.85 3.37 12.73
C ARG A 91 2.25 3.61 11.34
N GLU A 92 2.95 3.22 10.31
CA GLU A 92 2.44 3.26 8.94
C GLU A 92 1.25 2.31 8.77
N LYS A 93 1.37 1.07 9.21
CA LYS A 93 0.25 0.10 9.21
C LYS A 93 -0.98 0.64 9.97
N ILE A 94 -0.79 1.24 11.15
CA ILE A 94 -1.89 1.85 11.92
C ILE A 94 -2.54 3.02 11.15
N ARG A 95 -1.75 3.84 10.45
CA ARG A 95 -2.31 4.94 9.64
C ARG A 95 -3.11 4.41 8.46
N ASN A 96 -2.57 3.43 7.75
CA ASN A 96 -3.26 2.79 6.63
C ASN A 96 -4.57 2.15 7.07
N MET A 97 -4.58 1.47 8.22
CA MET A 97 -5.82 0.94 8.82
C MET A 97 -6.83 2.06 9.16
N LYS A 98 -6.38 3.20 9.68
CA LYS A 98 -7.28 4.34 9.97
C LYS A 98 -7.83 4.99 8.69
N SER A 99 -6.99 5.14 7.66
CA SER A 99 -7.42 5.59 6.34
C SER A 99 -8.50 4.65 5.78
N THR A 100 -8.26 3.35 5.85
CA THR A 100 -9.23 2.33 5.43
C THR A 100 -10.58 2.44 6.12
N ILE A 101 -10.61 2.72 7.43
CA ILE A 101 -11.86 2.89 8.17
C ILE A 101 -12.62 4.15 7.71
N VAL A 102 -11.90 5.23 7.39
CA VAL A 102 -12.50 6.46 6.84
C VAL A 102 -13.05 6.19 5.45
N ASP A 103 -12.27 5.53 4.59
CA ASP A 103 -12.66 5.15 3.24
C ASP A 103 -13.89 4.23 3.25
N TYR A 104 -13.94 3.28 4.21
CA TYR A 104 -15.09 2.40 4.40
C TYR A 104 -16.37 3.16 4.75
N LYS A 105 -16.29 4.17 5.61
CA LYS A 105 -17.44 5.02 5.92
C LYS A 105 -17.94 5.77 4.69
N GLU A 106 -17.03 6.32 3.89
CA GLU A 106 -17.38 7.02 2.65
C GLU A 106 -18.04 6.07 1.64
N ILE A 107 -17.53 4.84 1.50
CA ILE A 107 -18.12 3.80 0.64
C ILE A 107 -19.55 3.46 1.09
N VAL A 108 -19.76 3.25 2.39
CA VAL A 108 -21.11 2.97 2.93
C VAL A 108 -22.03 4.18 2.73
N ASP A 109 -21.56 5.37 3.06
CA ASP A 109 -22.33 6.60 2.91
C ASP A 109 -22.70 6.85 1.43
N SER A 110 -21.77 6.66 0.49
CA SER A 110 -22.04 6.82 -0.93
C SER A 110 -23.06 5.81 -1.46
N TYR A 111 -23.01 4.56 -0.99
CA TYR A 111 -23.97 3.54 -1.34
C TYR A 111 -25.37 3.85 -0.77
N VAL A 112 -25.44 4.31 0.47
CA VAL A 112 -26.72 4.62 1.15
C VAL A 112 -27.35 5.91 0.63
N LYS A 113 -26.55 6.93 0.31
CA LYS A 113 -27.03 8.24 -0.10
C LYS A 113 -27.37 8.39 -1.57
N VAL A 114 -26.94 7.44 -2.43
CA VAL A 114 -27.20 7.47 -3.91
C VAL A 114 -26.81 8.80 -4.57
N GLU A 115 -25.66 9.29 -4.25
CA GLU A 115 -25.22 10.59 -4.77
C GLU A 115 -24.74 10.51 -6.24
N ASP A 116 -24.36 9.33 -6.74
CA ASP A 116 -23.90 9.17 -8.12
C ASP A 116 -24.98 8.58 -9.03
N TRP A 117 -25.56 9.42 -9.91
CA TRP A 117 -26.56 9.01 -10.90
C TRP A 117 -26.03 7.95 -11.90
N ARG A 118 -24.71 7.89 -12.13
CA ARG A 118 -24.06 6.92 -13.01
C ARG A 118 -24.16 5.49 -12.48
N VAL A 119 -24.29 5.33 -11.19
CA VAL A 119 -24.51 4.02 -10.56
C VAL A 119 -25.85 3.42 -10.97
N LYS A 120 -26.86 4.26 -11.29
CA LYS A 120 -28.19 3.80 -11.74
C LYS A 120 -28.20 3.25 -13.16
N GLU A 121 -27.36 3.76 -14.06
CA GLU A 121 -27.40 3.39 -15.48
C GLU A 121 -26.71 2.06 -15.78
N ASN A 122 -25.67 1.70 -15.02
CA ASN A 122 -24.84 0.51 -15.29
C ASN A 122 -24.96 -0.59 -14.22
N SER A 123 -25.77 -0.39 -13.20
CA SER A 123 -25.92 -1.36 -12.11
C SER A 123 -27.23 -2.14 -12.28
N THR A 124 -27.10 -3.44 -12.48
CA THR A 124 -28.21 -4.40 -12.35
C THR A 124 -28.60 -4.63 -10.89
N VAL A 125 -27.85 -4.08 -9.93
CA VAL A 125 -28.07 -4.18 -8.49
C VAL A 125 -28.64 -2.87 -7.98
N THR A 126 -29.97 -2.78 -7.99
CA THR A 126 -30.69 -1.76 -7.22
C THR A 126 -30.47 -1.97 -5.71
N TYR A 127 -30.67 -0.91 -4.92
CA TYR A 127 -30.61 -0.96 -3.47
C TYR A 127 -31.15 -2.25 -2.89
N SER A 128 -30.26 -3.12 -2.46
CA SER A 128 -30.62 -4.35 -1.81
C SER A 128 -29.63 -4.60 -0.68
N VAL A 129 -30.08 -5.32 0.33
CA VAL A 129 -29.21 -5.77 1.42
C VAL A 129 -28.04 -6.60 0.85
N GLY A 130 -28.30 -7.42 -0.17
CA GLY A 130 -27.25 -8.18 -0.88
C GLY A 130 -26.23 -7.28 -1.56
N GLY A 131 -26.67 -6.22 -2.26
CA GLY A 131 -25.77 -5.24 -2.87
C GLY A 131 -24.91 -4.49 -1.86
N LEU A 132 -25.46 -4.11 -0.72
CA LEU A 132 -24.70 -3.49 0.37
C LEU A 132 -23.64 -4.44 0.93
N ILE A 133 -23.99 -5.70 1.16
CA ILE A 133 -23.06 -6.74 1.64
C ILE A 133 -21.92 -6.95 0.63
N LEU A 134 -22.24 -7.08 -0.66
CA LEU A 134 -21.24 -7.27 -1.72
C LEU A 134 -20.32 -6.08 -1.87
N SER A 135 -20.86 -4.86 -1.83
CA SER A 135 -20.06 -3.61 -1.89
C SER A 135 -19.10 -3.51 -0.71
N ASN A 136 -19.58 -3.75 0.51
CA ASN A 136 -18.76 -3.70 1.71
C ASN A 136 -17.69 -4.80 1.72
N SER A 137 -18.06 -6.04 1.41
CA SER A 137 -17.13 -7.16 1.31
C SER A 137 -16.06 -6.91 0.26
N GLY A 138 -16.49 -6.42 -0.92
CA GLY A 138 -15.58 -6.08 -2.01
C GLY A 138 -14.57 -4.99 -1.65
N ALA A 139 -15.01 -3.93 -0.97
CA ALA A 139 -14.12 -2.85 -0.54
C ALA A 139 -13.08 -3.32 0.48
N ILE A 140 -13.47 -4.15 1.46
CA ILE A 140 -12.55 -4.72 2.44
C ILE A 140 -11.52 -5.61 1.75
N THR A 141 -11.96 -6.45 0.81
CA THR A 141 -11.09 -7.36 0.06
C THR A 141 -10.12 -6.59 -0.83
N ALA A 142 -10.59 -5.58 -1.55
CA ALA A 142 -9.73 -4.72 -2.38
C ALA A 142 -8.65 -4.03 -1.55
N ASN A 143 -9.04 -3.52 -0.39
CA ASN A 143 -8.06 -2.90 0.49
C ASN A 143 -7.01 -3.90 1.02
N TYR A 144 -7.41 -5.13 1.33
CA TYR A 144 -6.48 -6.18 1.72
C TYR A 144 -5.45 -6.47 0.61
N TRP A 145 -5.89 -6.59 -0.66
CA TRP A 145 -4.99 -6.76 -1.80
C TRP A 145 -3.98 -5.62 -1.91
N LEU A 146 -4.46 -4.38 -1.81
CA LEU A 146 -3.64 -3.18 -2.00
C LEU A 146 -2.75 -2.81 -0.80
N SER A 147 -2.99 -3.39 0.39
CA SER A 147 -2.20 -3.08 1.58
C SER A 147 -1.29 -4.22 2.04
N GLU A 148 -1.62 -5.48 1.73
CA GLU A 148 -0.92 -6.63 2.27
C GLU A 148 -0.29 -7.54 1.20
N ILE A 149 -0.76 -7.48 -0.06
CA ILE A 149 -0.36 -8.42 -1.11
C ILE A 149 0.46 -7.74 -2.21
N TYR A 150 -0.03 -6.61 -2.74
CA TYR A 150 0.71 -5.87 -3.76
C TYR A 150 1.78 -4.99 -3.14
N ASP A 151 2.90 -4.83 -3.86
CA ASP A 151 3.93 -3.86 -3.50
C ASP A 151 3.35 -2.44 -3.51
N ASP A 152 3.87 -1.57 -2.63
CA ASP A 152 3.38 -0.21 -2.45
C ASP A 152 3.32 0.58 -3.77
N GLU A 153 4.31 0.40 -4.65
CA GLU A 153 4.38 1.05 -5.96
C GLU A 153 3.17 0.68 -6.85
N ILE A 154 2.81 -0.61 -6.89
CA ILE A 154 1.66 -1.11 -7.66
C ILE A 154 0.34 -0.63 -7.04
N ALA A 155 0.25 -0.69 -5.72
CA ALA A 155 -0.93 -0.25 -5.00
C ALA A 155 -1.18 1.26 -5.16
N GLU A 156 -0.12 2.08 -5.13
CA GLU A 156 -0.20 3.52 -5.36
C GLU A 156 -0.57 3.84 -6.81
N ALA A 157 0.02 3.17 -7.78
CA ALA A 157 -0.32 3.34 -9.20
C ALA A 157 -1.81 3.03 -9.46
N HIS A 158 -2.37 2.01 -8.80
CA HIS A 158 -3.80 1.71 -8.87
C HIS A 158 -4.65 2.81 -8.21
N ARG A 159 -4.27 3.28 -7.00
CA ARG A 159 -5.01 4.34 -6.28
C ARG A 159 -4.98 5.69 -7.02
N ASN A 160 -3.87 5.98 -7.71
CA ASN A 160 -3.70 7.18 -8.52
C ASN A 160 -4.35 7.07 -9.91
N ALA A 161 -4.94 5.92 -10.24
CA ALA A 161 -5.52 5.62 -11.55
C ALA A 161 -4.50 5.56 -12.72
N ASP A 162 -3.21 5.36 -12.44
CA ASP A 162 -2.18 5.13 -13.46
C ASP A 162 -2.35 3.75 -14.11
N ILE A 163 -2.80 2.76 -13.31
CA ILE A 163 -3.17 1.43 -13.76
C ILE A 163 -4.50 1.01 -13.15
N HIS A 164 -5.16 0.04 -13.76
CA HIS A 164 -6.36 -0.59 -13.21
C HIS A 164 -6.12 -2.07 -12.93
N ILE A 165 -6.21 -2.46 -11.66
CA ILE A 165 -6.24 -3.86 -11.25
C ILE A 165 -7.71 -4.23 -11.03
N HIS A 166 -8.23 -5.15 -11.85
CA HIS A 166 -9.62 -5.58 -11.71
C HIS A 166 -9.75 -6.77 -10.75
N ASP A 167 -10.96 -7.12 -10.38
CA ASP A 167 -11.32 -8.24 -9.50
C ASP A 167 -10.77 -8.16 -8.07
N LEU A 168 -10.36 -6.97 -7.64
CA LEU A 168 -9.88 -6.76 -6.26
C LEU A 168 -10.97 -7.05 -5.19
N SER A 169 -12.24 -7.08 -5.60
CA SER A 169 -13.35 -7.42 -4.70
C SER A 169 -13.41 -8.90 -4.29
N MET A 170 -12.56 -9.75 -4.88
CA MET A 170 -12.50 -11.18 -4.63
C MET A 170 -11.12 -11.61 -4.17
N LEU A 171 -11.03 -12.61 -3.29
CA LEU A 171 -9.75 -13.18 -2.83
C LEU A 171 -9.17 -14.22 -3.79
N THR A 172 -9.79 -14.42 -4.95
CA THR A 172 -9.32 -15.36 -5.96
C THR A 172 -9.20 -14.66 -7.31
N GLY A 173 -8.19 -15.03 -8.09
CA GLY A 173 -8.12 -14.60 -9.49
C GLY A 173 -9.34 -15.13 -10.26
N TYR A 174 -10.12 -14.23 -10.83
CA TYR A 174 -11.30 -14.57 -11.63
C TYR A 174 -10.93 -14.75 -13.10
N CYS A 175 -10.05 -13.89 -13.60
CA CYS A 175 -9.58 -13.95 -14.98
C CYS A 175 -8.26 -14.74 -15.05
N ALA A 176 -8.19 -15.65 -16.00
CA ALA A 176 -6.99 -16.41 -16.32
C ALA A 176 -6.50 -16.06 -17.72
N GLY A 177 -5.19 -15.91 -17.85
CA GLY A 177 -4.56 -15.81 -19.15
C GLY A 177 -4.23 -17.22 -19.71
N TRP A 178 -4.56 -17.46 -20.95
CA TRP A 178 -4.26 -18.72 -21.62
C TRP A 178 -3.15 -18.53 -22.64
N SER A 179 -2.22 -19.48 -22.70
CA SER A 179 -1.23 -19.51 -23.78
C SER A 179 -1.87 -20.04 -25.06
N LEU A 180 -2.13 -19.15 -25.99
CA LEU A 180 -2.65 -19.54 -27.31
C LEU A 180 -1.73 -20.56 -28.00
N LYS A 181 -0.41 -20.44 -27.86
CA LYS A 181 0.55 -21.39 -28.40
C LYS A 181 0.38 -22.79 -27.79
N GLN A 182 0.10 -22.85 -26.48
CA GLN A 182 -0.14 -24.13 -25.80
C GLN A 182 -1.47 -24.74 -26.24
N LEU A 183 -2.52 -23.93 -26.31
CA LEU A 183 -3.84 -24.35 -26.79
C LEU A 183 -3.79 -24.95 -28.22
N ILE A 184 -3.04 -24.31 -29.12
CA ILE A 184 -2.85 -24.79 -30.49
C ILE A 184 -2.11 -26.14 -30.52
N LYS A 185 -1.12 -26.34 -29.63
CA LYS A 185 -0.30 -27.56 -29.64
C LYS A 185 -0.92 -28.74 -28.91
N GLU A 186 -1.58 -28.45 -27.77
CA GLU A 186 -2.02 -29.47 -26.81
C GLU A 186 -3.54 -29.60 -26.73
N GLY A 187 -4.27 -28.59 -27.20
CA GLY A 187 -5.72 -28.51 -27.03
C GLY A 187 -6.13 -28.12 -25.61
N LEU A 188 -7.39 -28.37 -25.25
CA LEU A 188 -7.91 -28.19 -23.90
C LEU A 188 -7.74 -29.48 -23.10
N GLY A 189 -6.99 -29.41 -22.02
CA GLY A 189 -6.75 -30.57 -21.16
C GLY A 189 -6.15 -30.17 -19.83
N GLY A 190 -5.92 -31.14 -18.96
CA GLY A 190 -5.13 -30.97 -17.76
C GLY A 190 -5.91 -30.90 -16.44
N ILE A 191 -7.23 -30.94 -16.45
CA ILE A 191 -8.03 -31.03 -15.23
C ILE A 191 -8.71 -32.39 -15.18
N THR A 192 -8.36 -33.22 -14.21
CA THR A 192 -8.96 -34.52 -13.99
C THR A 192 -10.48 -34.42 -13.83
N GLY A 193 -11.22 -35.20 -14.62
CA GLY A 193 -12.70 -35.23 -14.59
C GLY A 193 -13.40 -34.12 -15.39
N LYS A 194 -12.66 -33.26 -16.11
CA LYS A 194 -13.21 -32.28 -17.06
C LYS A 194 -13.10 -32.81 -18.50
N ILE A 195 -13.96 -32.25 -19.37
CA ILE A 195 -13.96 -32.57 -20.81
C ILE A 195 -12.62 -32.06 -21.38
N THR A 196 -11.93 -32.95 -22.09
CA THR A 196 -10.71 -32.62 -22.84
C THR A 196 -11.01 -32.49 -24.33
N SER A 197 -10.29 -31.61 -25.00
CA SER A 197 -10.40 -31.43 -26.45
C SER A 197 -9.02 -31.52 -27.08
N ALA A 198 -8.87 -32.35 -28.12
CA ALA A 198 -7.61 -32.45 -28.85
C ALA A 198 -7.25 -31.12 -29.55
N PRO A 199 -5.98 -30.95 -29.97
CA PRO A 199 -5.56 -29.79 -30.74
C PRO A 199 -6.47 -29.48 -31.93
N ALA A 200 -6.86 -28.24 -32.10
CA ALA A 200 -7.74 -27.79 -33.17
C ALA A 200 -7.05 -27.94 -34.53
N ARG A 201 -7.75 -28.58 -35.48
CA ARG A 201 -7.28 -28.72 -36.89
C ARG A 201 -7.79 -27.60 -37.80
N HIS A 202 -8.76 -26.82 -37.33
CA HIS A 202 -9.37 -25.72 -38.07
C HIS A 202 -9.54 -24.51 -37.17
N LEU A 203 -9.47 -23.32 -37.77
CA LEU A 203 -9.56 -22.05 -37.03
C LEU A 203 -10.89 -21.93 -36.27
N SER A 204 -11.99 -22.37 -36.85
CA SER A 204 -13.31 -22.34 -36.17
C SER A 204 -13.32 -23.17 -34.88
N VAL A 205 -12.64 -24.32 -34.87
CA VAL A 205 -12.53 -25.18 -33.69
C VAL A 205 -11.66 -24.51 -32.64
N LEU A 206 -10.54 -23.87 -33.06
CA LEU A 206 -9.68 -23.11 -32.16
C LEU A 206 -10.45 -21.95 -31.50
N CYS A 207 -11.23 -21.18 -32.28
CA CYS A 207 -12.07 -20.12 -31.74
C CYS A 207 -13.09 -20.65 -30.72
N ASN A 208 -13.71 -21.80 -30.99
CA ASN A 208 -14.62 -22.42 -30.01
C ASN A 208 -13.91 -22.95 -28.75
N GLN A 209 -12.64 -23.28 -28.81
CA GLN A 209 -11.85 -23.66 -27.64
C GLN A 209 -11.43 -22.45 -26.79
N MET A 210 -11.46 -21.24 -27.36
CA MET A 210 -11.08 -19.99 -26.67
C MET A 210 -12.27 -19.34 -25.94
N VAL A 211 -13.50 -19.65 -26.28
CA VAL A 211 -14.76 -19.16 -25.71
C VAL A 211 -15.28 -20.15 -24.67
#